data_321da07c9817fbd6c5bcd21e46fb183b
#
_entry.id   321da07c9817fbd6c5bcd21e46fb183b
#
_cell.length_a   1.000
_cell.length_b   1.000
_cell.length_c   1.000
_cell.angle_alpha   90.00
_cell.angle_beta   90.00
_cell.angle_gamma   90.00
#
_symmetry.space_group_name_H-M   'P 1'
#
loop_
_entity.id
_entity.type
_entity.pdbx_description
1 polymer ?
#
loop_
_entity_poly.entity_id
_entity_poly.type
_entity_poly.pdbx_seq_one_letter_code
_entity_poly.pdbx_strand_id
1 'polypeptide(L)'
;EDGTVLFGTWNCLYSYANLQLKKEEGLVPPISVICTSGNETFALGPNGIWQHSENGWKQLNYPIARSVRCAETDGKGSLWVGTDAGIYFCKNGKSTLYQNTNELISAYVRAIGFAPNGNCWVGTMGGVAVRNDEKLQKKITPAEGLSNSFVTCIVPSPDGTMWIGTELGIVRFDREYKPSLRFSRRWLMNDKVNDIAFDNEGNAWVATNGGVSQIKRNTMTLAEKEKDFYHQLMYRHIREPWTCGSVYLEIPGDTASWRHEDDDNDGEYTGGYLAMESFRYATTKSEDAHTKARKAFDFLRQLQTVTRTAGFFARSIVPPTWNKLHDGNRTYTPQQIADELVKDPRYKPVENRWRLSADGK
;
A
#
# COMPACT_ATOMS: atom_id res chain seq x y z
N GLU A 1 -24.27 6.33 -12.11
CA GLU A 1 -24.62 5.34 -13.15
C GLU A 1 -24.84 6.00 -14.53
N ASP A 2 -25.24 7.27 -14.57
CA ASP A 2 -25.41 8.06 -15.80
C ASP A 2 -24.15 8.87 -16.21
N GLY A 3 -23.05 8.72 -15.48
CA GLY A 3 -21.82 9.45 -15.71
C GLY A 3 -21.82 10.90 -15.18
N THR A 4 -22.84 11.29 -14.43
CA THR A 4 -22.89 12.61 -13.80
C THR A 4 -21.92 12.70 -12.64
N VAL A 5 -21.08 13.74 -12.62
CA VAL A 5 -20.15 14.04 -11.52
C VAL A 5 -20.67 15.23 -10.72
N LEU A 6 -20.73 15.12 -9.41
CA LEU A 6 -21.16 16.18 -8.49
C LEU A 6 -19.96 16.83 -7.80
N PHE A 7 -19.97 18.16 -7.69
CA PHE A 7 -18.92 18.95 -7.06
C PHE A 7 -19.51 19.87 -5.99
N GLY A 8 -19.21 19.59 -4.74
CA GLY A 8 -19.53 20.49 -3.62
C GLY A 8 -18.50 21.63 -3.50
N THR A 9 -18.97 22.83 -3.32
CA THR A 9 -18.14 24.03 -3.10
C THR A 9 -18.62 24.85 -1.93
N TRP A 10 -17.87 25.88 -1.57
CA TRP A 10 -18.27 26.84 -0.55
C TRP A 10 -19.55 27.62 -0.91
N ASN A 11 -19.80 27.82 -2.21
CA ASN A 11 -20.87 28.66 -2.69
C ASN A 11 -22.06 27.90 -3.29
N CYS A 12 -21.88 26.65 -3.69
CA CYS A 12 -22.93 25.87 -4.36
C CYS A 12 -22.52 24.41 -4.57
N LEU A 13 -23.46 23.63 -5.09
CA LEU A 13 -23.24 22.32 -5.70
C LEU A 13 -23.33 22.47 -7.22
N TYR A 14 -22.47 21.78 -7.93
CA TYR A 14 -22.50 21.66 -9.39
C TYR A 14 -22.65 20.20 -9.80
N SER A 15 -23.35 19.97 -10.88
CA SER A 15 -23.33 18.72 -11.64
C SER A 15 -22.61 18.90 -12.97
N TYR A 16 -21.86 17.89 -13.40
CA TYR A 16 -21.20 17.86 -14.70
C TYR A 16 -21.60 16.57 -15.42
N ALA A 17 -22.28 16.72 -16.53
CA ALA A 17 -22.69 15.64 -17.41
C ALA A 17 -22.72 16.13 -18.87
N ASN A 18 -22.43 15.25 -19.84
CA ASN A 18 -22.46 15.55 -21.26
C ASN A 18 -21.68 16.82 -21.65
N LEU A 19 -20.48 17.01 -21.03
CA LEU A 19 -19.63 18.18 -21.23
C LEU A 19 -20.26 19.52 -20.79
N GLN A 20 -21.30 19.48 -19.98
CA GLN A 20 -21.98 20.67 -19.45
C GLN A 20 -21.87 20.71 -17.92
N LEU A 21 -21.54 21.89 -17.42
CA LEU A 21 -21.54 22.20 -16.00
C LEU A 21 -22.83 22.94 -15.65
N LYS A 22 -23.60 22.40 -14.72
CA LYS A 22 -24.86 22.98 -14.23
C LYS A 22 -24.74 23.27 -12.75
N LYS A 23 -25.19 24.45 -12.33
CA LYS A 23 -25.38 24.78 -10.92
C LYS A 23 -26.68 24.13 -10.42
N GLU A 24 -26.58 23.40 -9.31
CA GLU A 24 -27.73 22.79 -8.66
C GLU A 24 -28.42 23.82 -7.74
N GLU A 25 -29.75 23.79 -7.72
CA GLU A 25 -30.59 24.70 -6.93
C GLU A 25 -31.28 23.92 -5.78
N GLY A 26 -31.87 24.66 -4.84
CA GLY A 26 -32.60 24.08 -3.71
C GLY A 26 -31.74 23.65 -2.52
N LEU A 27 -30.43 23.92 -2.55
CA LEU A 27 -29.50 23.66 -1.43
C LEU A 27 -28.95 24.95 -0.85
N VAL A 28 -28.60 24.91 0.43
CA VAL A 28 -27.93 26.02 1.11
C VAL A 28 -26.47 25.68 1.37
N PRO A 29 -25.53 26.27 0.62
CA PRO A 29 -24.10 25.99 0.76
C PRO A 29 -23.53 26.48 2.10
N PRO A 30 -22.31 26.07 2.51
CA PRO A 30 -21.41 25.18 1.75
C PRO A 30 -21.85 23.72 1.79
N ILE A 31 -21.56 22.98 0.71
CA ILE A 31 -21.71 21.53 0.66
C ILE A 31 -20.32 20.91 0.89
N SER A 32 -20.17 20.19 1.97
CA SER A 32 -18.87 19.62 2.40
C SER A 32 -18.78 18.11 2.17
N VAL A 33 -19.90 17.41 2.06
CA VAL A 33 -19.95 15.97 1.85
C VAL A 33 -21.04 15.64 0.84
N ILE A 34 -20.71 14.75 -0.09
CA ILE A 34 -21.66 14.13 -1.03
C ILE A 34 -21.48 12.63 -0.91
N CYS A 35 -22.54 11.88 -0.81
CA CYS A 35 -22.51 10.43 -0.84
C CYS A 35 -23.60 9.86 -1.76
N THR A 36 -23.28 8.77 -2.45
CA THR A 36 -24.17 8.12 -3.41
C THR A 36 -24.11 6.61 -3.25
N SER A 37 -25.25 5.94 -3.24
CA SER A 37 -25.33 4.48 -3.29
C SER A 37 -26.62 4.06 -3.99
N GLY A 38 -26.50 3.30 -5.08
CA GLY A 38 -27.62 3.01 -5.95
C GLY A 38 -28.27 4.30 -6.47
N ASN A 39 -29.57 4.45 -6.28
CA ASN A 39 -30.34 5.64 -6.71
C ASN A 39 -30.40 6.73 -5.63
N GLU A 40 -29.73 6.55 -4.50
CA GLU A 40 -29.72 7.53 -3.42
C GLU A 40 -28.52 8.45 -3.54
N THR A 41 -28.76 9.74 -3.54
CA THR A 41 -27.73 10.78 -3.50
C THR A 41 -28.07 11.80 -2.43
N PHE A 42 -27.11 12.05 -1.55
CA PHE A 42 -27.21 13.02 -0.48
C PHE A 42 -26.10 14.07 -0.59
N ALA A 43 -26.45 15.30 -0.28
CA ALA A 43 -25.50 16.41 -0.10
C ALA A 43 -25.65 16.96 1.32
N LEU A 44 -24.53 17.14 2.00
CA LEU A 44 -24.49 17.54 3.41
C LEU A 44 -23.57 18.74 3.60
N GLY A 45 -23.97 19.61 4.51
CA GLY A 45 -23.19 20.75 4.95
C GLY A 45 -23.64 21.25 6.31
N PRO A 46 -23.04 22.34 6.83
CA PRO A 46 -23.43 22.90 8.12
C PRO A 46 -24.86 23.43 8.15
N ASN A 47 -25.45 23.69 6.99
CA ASN A 47 -26.78 24.28 6.87
C ASN A 47 -27.91 23.25 6.65
N GLY A 48 -27.57 21.97 6.51
CA GLY A 48 -28.56 20.91 6.36
C GLY A 48 -28.08 19.66 5.65
N ILE A 49 -29.03 18.80 5.42
CA ILE A 49 -28.90 17.54 4.66
C ILE A 49 -29.97 17.58 3.57
N TRP A 50 -29.56 17.30 2.35
CA TRP A 50 -30.47 17.25 1.19
C TRP A 50 -30.36 15.89 0.53
N GLN A 51 -31.49 15.39 0.07
CA GLN A 51 -31.58 14.19 -0.77
C GLN A 51 -32.01 14.59 -2.18
N HIS A 52 -31.33 14.08 -3.16
CA HIS A 52 -31.73 14.24 -4.57
C HIS A 52 -32.91 13.34 -4.90
N SER A 53 -33.84 13.85 -5.68
CA SER A 53 -35.01 13.13 -6.19
C SER A 53 -35.31 13.60 -7.62
N GLU A 54 -36.27 12.97 -8.29
CA GLU A 54 -36.72 13.39 -9.62
C GLU A 54 -37.18 14.87 -9.66
N ASN A 55 -37.66 15.40 -8.53
CA ASN A 55 -38.10 16.80 -8.38
C ASN A 55 -36.99 17.75 -7.91
N GLY A 56 -35.72 17.30 -7.93
CA GLY A 56 -34.56 18.06 -7.47
C GLY A 56 -34.20 17.77 -6.01
N TRP A 57 -33.50 18.71 -5.37
CA TRP A 57 -32.99 18.55 -4.02
C TRP A 57 -34.04 18.89 -2.95
N LYS A 58 -34.27 17.94 -2.05
CA LYS A 58 -35.20 18.09 -0.92
C LYS A 58 -34.44 18.10 0.39
N GLN A 59 -34.63 19.12 1.21
CA GLN A 59 -34.05 19.17 2.56
C GLN A 59 -34.70 18.14 3.47
N LEU A 60 -33.85 17.38 4.19
CA LEU A 60 -34.27 16.41 5.19
C LEU A 60 -34.11 17.01 6.59
N ASN A 61 -35.06 16.73 7.45
CA ASN A 61 -35.05 17.20 8.84
C ASN A 61 -34.45 16.13 9.77
N TYR A 62 -33.11 16.05 9.78
CA TYR A 62 -32.36 15.24 10.74
C TYR A 62 -31.66 16.17 11.75
N PRO A 63 -31.92 16.06 13.05
CA PRO A 63 -31.29 16.90 14.07
C PRO A 63 -29.83 16.45 14.32
N ILE A 64 -28.90 16.91 13.47
CA ILE A 64 -27.46 16.71 13.62
C ILE A 64 -26.85 17.98 14.18
N ALA A 65 -26.47 17.95 15.45
CA ALA A 65 -25.94 19.09 16.19
C ALA A 65 -24.41 19.20 16.16
N ARG A 66 -23.73 18.59 15.16
CA ARG A 66 -22.27 18.49 15.10
C ARG A 66 -21.76 18.73 13.69
N SER A 67 -20.46 19.05 13.59
CA SER A 67 -19.81 19.22 12.28
C SER A 67 -19.74 17.91 11.52
N VAL A 68 -20.38 17.86 10.35
CA VAL A 68 -20.33 16.72 9.43
C VAL A 68 -18.93 16.59 8.85
N ARG A 69 -18.36 15.38 8.91
CA ARG A 69 -17.03 15.03 8.38
C ARG A 69 -17.10 14.10 7.19
N CYS A 70 -17.98 13.12 7.27
CA CYS A 70 -18.25 12.15 6.23
C CYS A 70 -19.70 11.68 6.31
N ALA A 71 -20.21 11.13 5.25
CA ALA A 71 -21.50 10.47 5.25
C ALA A 71 -21.49 9.33 4.23
N GLU A 72 -22.33 8.33 4.47
CA GLU A 72 -22.53 7.22 3.55
C GLU A 72 -23.96 6.68 3.69
N THR A 73 -24.52 6.15 2.61
CA THR A 73 -25.83 5.51 2.61
C THR A 73 -25.72 4.01 2.38
N ASP A 74 -26.59 3.24 3.04
CA ASP A 74 -26.68 1.79 2.84
C ASP A 74 -27.47 1.39 1.58
N GLY A 75 -27.96 2.36 0.80
CA GLY A 75 -28.81 2.15 -0.37
C GLY A 75 -30.22 1.61 -0.04
N LYS A 76 -30.60 1.58 1.25
CA LYS A 76 -31.88 1.04 1.75
C LYS A 76 -32.65 2.07 2.58
N GLY A 77 -32.42 3.35 2.33
CA GLY A 77 -33.08 4.47 3.01
C GLY A 77 -32.44 4.87 4.32
N SER A 78 -31.26 4.38 4.66
CA SER A 78 -30.53 4.80 5.86
C SER A 78 -29.32 5.64 5.49
N LEU A 79 -29.13 6.76 6.18
CA LEU A 79 -27.97 7.63 6.04
C LEU A 79 -27.15 7.61 7.33
N TRP A 80 -25.84 7.34 7.20
CA TRP A 80 -24.90 7.38 8.30
C TRP A 80 -24.03 8.62 8.17
N VAL A 81 -23.96 9.42 9.24
CA VAL A 81 -23.26 10.71 9.23
C VAL A 81 -22.20 10.73 10.32
N GLY A 82 -20.94 10.72 9.90
CA GLY A 82 -19.78 10.82 10.78
C GLY A 82 -19.49 12.28 11.15
N THR A 83 -19.23 12.50 12.43
CA THR A 83 -18.95 13.82 13.00
C THR A 83 -17.68 13.81 13.85
N ASP A 84 -17.33 14.95 14.42
CA ASP A 84 -16.25 15.11 15.40
C ASP A 84 -16.60 14.57 16.80
N ALA A 85 -17.86 14.14 17.02
CA ALA A 85 -18.34 13.68 18.32
C ALA A 85 -19.22 12.43 18.24
N GLY A 86 -19.02 11.58 17.25
CA GLY A 86 -19.72 10.32 17.04
C GLY A 86 -20.30 10.16 15.65
N ILE A 87 -21.09 9.11 15.48
CA ILE A 87 -21.79 8.81 14.23
C ILE A 87 -23.30 8.83 14.45
N TYR A 88 -24.02 9.50 13.56
CA TYR A 88 -25.46 9.48 13.51
C TYR A 88 -25.96 8.43 12.52
N PHE A 89 -26.91 7.63 12.95
CA PHE A 89 -27.73 6.77 12.11
C PHE A 89 -29.07 7.45 11.86
N CYS A 90 -29.37 7.79 10.64
CA CYS A 90 -30.54 8.56 10.21
C CYS A 90 -31.45 7.68 9.37
N LYS A 91 -32.71 7.48 9.82
CA LYS A 91 -33.71 6.70 9.10
C LYS A 91 -35.12 7.19 9.46
N ASN A 92 -36.01 7.30 8.45
CA ASN A 92 -37.42 7.67 8.65
C ASN A 92 -37.62 8.95 9.48
N GLY A 93 -36.79 9.98 9.21
CA GLY A 93 -36.87 11.27 9.91
C GLY A 93 -36.34 11.29 11.36
N LYS A 94 -35.76 10.16 11.82
CA LYS A 94 -35.12 10.05 13.14
C LYS A 94 -33.62 9.91 13.00
N SER A 95 -32.89 10.47 13.97
CA SER A 95 -31.42 10.25 14.07
C SER A 95 -31.06 9.70 15.44
N THR A 96 -30.19 8.70 15.47
CA THR A 96 -29.62 8.10 16.69
C THR A 96 -28.14 8.36 16.69
N LEU A 97 -27.61 8.92 17.77
CA LEU A 97 -26.17 9.18 17.93
C LEU A 97 -25.50 8.03 18.69
N TYR A 98 -24.43 7.50 18.11
CA TYR A 98 -23.50 6.57 18.74
C TYR A 98 -22.17 7.29 18.97
N GLN A 99 -21.70 7.36 20.23
CA GLN A 99 -20.51 8.15 20.58
C GLN A 99 -19.62 7.53 21.66
N ASN A 100 -20.06 6.52 22.35
CA ASN A 100 -19.29 5.92 23.46
C ASN A 100 -18.33 4.83 22.98
N THR A 101 -17.36 4.49 23.82
CA THR A 101 -16.32 3.49 23.50
C THR A 101 -16.84 2.06 23.37
N ASN A 102 -18.06 1.78 23.81
CA ASN A 102 -18.70 0.49 23.58
C ASN A 102 -19.28 0.38 22.16
N GLU A 103 -19.46 1.51 21.47
CA GLU A 103 -20.06 1.60 20.14
C GLU A 103 -19.03 1.95 19.06
N LEU A 104 -18.00 2.73 19.42
CA LEU A 104 -16.93 3.18 18.57
C LEU A 104 -15.58 3.01 19.27
N ILE A 105 -14.47 3.13 18.52
CA ILE A 105 -13.13 3.18 19.11
C ILE A 105 -12.79 4.62 19.56
N SER A 106 -13.19 5.59 18.74
CA SER A 106 -13.07 7.02 19.03
C SER A 106 -14.30 7.74 18.48
N ALA A 107 -14.73 8.79 19.15
CA ALA A 107 -15.86 9.60 18.71
C ALA A 107 -15.55 10.45 17.46
N TYR A 108 -14.29 10.68 17.12
CA TYR A 108 -13.91 11.44 15.94
C TYR A 108 -13.96 10.56 14.70
N VAL A 109 -15.10 10.58 14.00
CA VAL A 109 -15.36 9.77 12.80
C VAL A 109 -14.82 10.48 11.56
N ARG A 110 -14.09 9.74 10.71
CA ARG A 110 -13.44 10.28 9.51
C ARG A 110 -13.89 9.63 8.21
N ALA A 111 -14.29 8.38 8.27
CA ALA A 111 -14.69 7.61 7.10
C ALA A 111 -15.77 6.61 7.46
N ILE A 112 -16.61 6.29 6.49
CA ILE A 112 -17.66 5.27 6.59
C ILE A 112 -17.61 4.47 5.29
N GLY A 113 -17.80 3.16 5.37
CA GLY A 113 -17.94 2.29 4.21
C GLY A 113 -18.78 1.06 4.54
N PHE A 114 -19.52 0.54 3.57
CA PHE A 114 -20.34 -0.64 3.75
C PHE A 114 -19.70 -1.86 3.10
N ALA A 115 -19.50 -2.91 3.88
CA ALA A 115 -19.10 -4.19 3.34
C ALA A 115 -20.28 -4.87 2.61
N PRO A 116 -20.02 -5.78 1.64
CA PRO A 116 -21.08 -6.48 0.91
C PRO A 116 -22.08 -7.25 1.78
N ASN A 117 -21.67 -7.63 3.00
CA ASN A 117 -22.54 -8.28 3.98
C ASN A 117 -23.45 -7.30 4.74
N GLY A 118 -23.40 -6.00 4.42
CA GLY A 118 -24.17 -4.93 5.03
C GLY A 118 -23.56 -4.35 6.31
N ASN A 119 -22.43 -4.86 6.79
CA ASN A 119 -21.78 -4.27 7.95
C ASN A 119 -21.21 -2.88 7.62
N CYS A 120 -21.48 -1.93 8.50
CA CYS A 120 -20.91 -0.59 8.48
C CYS A 120 -19.53 -0.57 9.11
N TRP A 121 -18.53 -0.12 8.37
CA TRP A 121 -17.16 0.08 8.82
C TRP A 121 -16.98 1.58 9.10
N VAL A 122 -16.69 1.92 10.33
CA VAL A 122 -16.57 3.31 10.81
C VAL A 122 -15.12 3.60 11.16
N GLY A 123 -14.45 4.37 10.30
CA GLY A 123 -13.08 4.83 10.49
C GLY A 123 -13.00 6.04 11.41
N THR A 124 -12.14 5.95 12.39
CA THR A 124 -11.94 6.98 13.41
C THR A 124 -10.46 7.35 13.56
N MET A 125 -10.15 8.29 14.44
CA MET A 125 -8.77 8.58 14.83
C MET A 125 -8.13 7.49 15.71
N GLY A 126 -8.90 6.49 16.15
CA GLY A 126 -8.40 5.39 16.98
C GLY A 126 -8.36 4.03 16.27
N GLY A 127 -8.82 3.95 15.03
CA GLY A 127 -8.97 2.73 14.26
C GLY A 127 -10.37 2.58 13.65
N VAL A 128 -10.77 1.35 13.34
CA VAL A 128 -12.04 1.03 12.67
C VAL A 128 -12.96 0.24 13.58
N ALA A 129 -14.18 0.72 13.75
CA ALA A 129 -15.28 -0.02 14.37
C ALA A 129 -16.15 -0.65 13.28
N VAL A 130 -16.32 -1.96 13.31
CA VAL A 130 -17.23 -2.68 12.42
C VAL A 130 -18.51 -2.97 13.17
N ARG A 131 -19.63 -2.56 12.62
CA ARG A 131 -20.94 -2.70 13.26
C ARG A 131 -22.03 -3.09 12.26
N ASN A 132 -23.07 -3.71 12.75
CA ASN A 132 -24.38 -3.75 12.08
C ASN A 132 -25.27 -2.65 12.69
N ASP A 133 -26.53 -2.61 12.28
CA ASP A 133 -27.51 -1.60 12.75
C ASP A 133 -27.68 -1.62 14.28
N GLU A 134 -27.52 -2.78 14.93
CA GLU A 134 -27.82 -2.98 16.34
C GLU A 134 -26.60 -2.79 17.24
N LYS A 135 -25.43 -3.36 16.87
CA LYS A 135 -24.28 -3.41 17.79
C LYS A 135 -22.92 -3.43 17.10
N LEU A 136 -21.93 -3.09 17.88
CA LEU A 136 -20.51 -3.27 17.50
C LEU A 136 -20.19 -4.76 17.36
N GLN A 137 -19.62 -5.15 16.21
CA GLN A 137 -19.21 -6.50 15.88
C GLN A 137 -17.71 -6.73 16.15
N LYS A 138 -16.89 -5.76 15.74
CA LYS A 138 -15.43 -5.86 15.80
C LYS A 138 -14.77 -4.49 15.93
N LYS A 139 -13.65 -4.45 16.63
CA LYS A 139 -12.69 -3.33 16.62
C LYS A 139 -11.45 -3.77 15.86
N ILE A 140 -10.92 -2.88 15.01
CA ILE A 140 -9.71 -3.10 14.23
C ILE A 140 -8.76 -1.93 14.52
N THR A 141 -7.66 -2.25 15.17
CA THR A 141 -6.58 -1.33 15.55
C THR A 141 -5.27 -1.82 14.94
N PRO A 142 -4.13 -1.19 15.17
CA PRO A 142 -2.85 -1.76 14.78
C PRO A 142 -2.58 -3.18 15.32
N ALA A 143 -3.17 -3.56 16.45
CA ALA A 143 -3.06 -4.92 16.99
C ALA A 143 -3.76 -5.97 16.08
N GLU A 144 -4.82 -5.58 15.37
CA GLU A 144 -5.52 -6.42 14.40
C GLU A 144 -5.01 -6.24 12.96
N GLY A 145 -3.90 -5.52 12.78
CA GLY A 145 -3.21 -5.38 11.50
C GLY A 145 -3.52 -4.10 10.71
N LEU A 146 -4.12 -3.09 11.35
CA LEU A 146 -4.23 -1.76 10.74
C LEU A 146 -2.84 -1.10 10.71
N SER A 147 -2.47 -0.43 9.60
CA SER A 147 -1.15 0.19 9.47
C SER A 147 -0.96 1.41 10.37
N ASN A 148 -2.04 2.13 10.65
CA ASN A 148 -2.06 3.30 11.54
C ASN A 148 -3.48 3.51 12.08
N SER A 149 -3.59 4.06 13.29
CA SER A 149 -4.89 4.33 13.93
C SER A 149 -5.69 5.45 13.25
N PHE A 150 -5.01 6.37 12.54
CA PHE A 150 -5.66 7.48 11.84
C PHE A 150 -6.20 7.01 10.49
N VAL A 151 -7.46 6.65 10.47
CA VAL A 151 -8.18 6.28 9.24
C VAL A 151 -8.53 7.53 8.44
N THR A 152 -8.28 7.50 7.14
CA THR A 152 -8.61 8.62 6.23
C THR A 152 -9.79 8.32 5.32
N CYS A 153 -9.86 7.10 4.78
CA CYS A 153 -10.96 6.63 3.95
C CYS A 153 -11.22 5.13 4.15
N ILE A 154 -12.41 4.68 3.82
CA ILE A 154 -12.83 3.27 3.82
C ILE A 154 -13.65 3.03 2.56
N VAL A 155 -13.19 2.12 1.70
CA VAL A 155 -13.83 1.87 0.41
C VAL A 155 -14.01 0.36 0.19
N PRO A 156 -15.23 -0.10 -0.11
CA PRO A 156 -15.46 -1.46 -0.53
C PRO A 156 -14.89 -1.68 -1.95
N SER A 157 -14.11 -2.73 -2.13
CA SER A 157 -13.62 -3.13 -3.45
C SER A 157 -14.66 -3.98 -4.18
N PRO A 158 -14.69 -3.97 -5.53
CA PRO A 158 -15.57 -4.84 -6.31
C PRO A 158 -15.43 -6.33 -6.02
N ASP A 159 -14.29 -6.79 -5.48
CA ASP A 159 -14.08 -8.19 -5.06
C ASP A 159 -14.63 -8.50 -3.65
N GLY A 160 -15.25 -7.53 -3.01
CA GLY A 160 -15.87 -7.66 -1.69
C GLY A 160 -14.90 -7.53 -0.51
N THR A 161 -13.66 -7.09 -0.76
CA THR A 161 -12.70 -6.74 0.30
C THR A 161 -12.85 -5.28 0.71
N MET A 162 -12.44 -4.95 1.94
CA MET A 162 -12.48 -3.58 2.44
C MET A 162 -11.08 -2.96 2.40
N TRP A 163 -10.96 -1.82 1.73
CA TRP A 163 -9.73 -1.07 1.65
C TRP A 163 -9.79 0.14 2.57
N ILE A 164 -8.79 0.28 3.40
CA ILE A 164 -8.71 1.32 4.42
C ILE A 164 -7.45 2.13 4.17
N GLY A 165 -7.64 3.40 3.83
CA GLY A 165 -6.56 4.38 3.79
C GLY A 165 -6.27 4.90 5.19
N THR A 166 -5.00 5.11 5.48
CA THR A 166 -4.52 5.69 6.73
C THR A 166 -3.45 6.75 6.46
N GLU A 167 -2.96 7.40 7.50
CA GLU A 167 -1.78 8.28 7.37
C GLU A 167 -0.48 7.51 7.10
N LEU A 168 -0.51 6.16 7.15
CA LEU A 168 0.65 5.31 6.91
C LEU A 168 0.29 4.10 6.03
N GLY A 169 -0.10 4.37 4.79
CA GLY A 169 -0.42 3.37 3.79
C GLY A 169 -1.85 2.87 3.81
N ILE A 170 -2.08 1.79 3.08
CA ILE A 170 -3.37 1.14 2.88
C ILE A 170 -3.35 -0.25 3.53
N VAL A 171 -4.46 -0.61 4.14
CA VAL A 171 -4.72 -1.99 4.55
C VAL A 171 -5.94 -2.50 3.80
N ARG A 172 -5.80 -3.61 3.12
CA ARG A 172 -6.88 -4.37 2.52
C ARG A 172 -7.25 -5.51 3.46
N PHE A 173 -8.48 -5.57 3.91
CA PHE A 173 -9.03 -6.68 4.68
C PHE A 173 -9.88 -7.56 3.77
N ASP A 174 -9.66 -8.88 3.84
CA ASP A 174 -10.54 -9.85 3.21
C ASP A 174 -11.82 -10.09 4.05
N ARG A 175 -12.67 -11.01 3.58
CA ARG A 175 -13.94 -11.33 4.25
C ARG A 175 -13.76 -11.99 5.62
N GLU A 176 -12.57 -12.51 5.89
CA GLU A 176 -12.18 -13.15 7.16
C GLU A 176 -11.41 -12.19 8.07
N TYR A 177 -11.34 -10.91 7.69
CA TYR A 177 -10.58 -9.86 8.37
C TYR A 177 -9.06 -10.08 8.37
N LYS A 178 -8.51 -10.80 7.38
CA LYS A 178 -7.07 -10.95 7.23
C LYS A 178 -6.49 -9.70 6.55
N PRO A 179 -5.51 -9.03 7.19
CA PRO A 179 -4.94 -7.81 6.66
C PRO A 179 -3.91 -8.08 5.56
N SER A 180 -3.81 -7.14 4.62
CA SER A 180 -2.77 -7.10 3.59
C SER A 180 -2.35 -5.66 3.35
N LEU A 181 -1.11 -5.33 3.71
CA LEU A 181 -0.56 -3.98 3.71
C LEU A 181 -0.05 -3.53 2.34
N ARG A 182 -0.19 -2.22 2.07
CA ARG A 182 0.37 -1.53 0.89
C ARG A 182 0.91 -0.19 1.34
N PHE A 183 2.22 -0.03 1.32
CA PHE A 183 2.91 1.20 1.71
C PHE A 183 4.23 1.33 0.97
N SER A 184 4.91 2.46 1.15
CA SER A 184 6.17 2.84 0.52
C SER A 184 6.11 3.04 -1.00
N ARG A 185 7.19 3.50 -1.59
CA ARG A 185 7.33 3.75 -3.04
C ARG A 185 7.10 2.52 -3.93
N ARG A 186 7.06 1.34 -3.34
CA ARG A 186 6.67 0.12 -4.06
C ARG A 186 5.20 0.14 -4.51
N TRP A 187 4.34 0.84 -3.74
CA TRP A 187 2.89 0.86 -3.96
C TRP A 187 2.32 2.26 -4.12
N LEU A 188 2.85 3.23 -3.38
CA LEU A 188 2.27 4.55 -3.22
C LEU A 188 3.30 5.65 -3.46
N MET A 189 2.87 6.75 -4.07
CA MET A 189 3.70 7.95 -4.22
C MET A 189 4.04 8.60 -2.87
N ASN A 190 3.15 8.45 -1.89
CA ASN A 190 3.34 8.84 -0.49
C ASN A 190 2.46 7.97 0.40
N ASP A 191 2.90 7.68 1.61
CA ASP A 191 2.17 6.80 2.53
C ASP A 191 0.94 7.46 3.17
N LYS A 192 0.86 8.79 3.18
CA LYS A 192 -0.36 9.48 3.63
C LYS A 192 -1.41 9.41 2.54
N VAL A 193 -2.37 8.51 2.75
CA VAL A 193 -3.51 8.28 1.85
C VAL A 193 -4.59 9.30 2.15
N ASN A 194 -5.12 9.95 1.12
CA ASN A 194 -6.23 10.88 1.24
C ASN A 194 -7.55 10.20 0.86
N ASP A 195 -7.56 9.43 -0.25
CA ASP A 195 -8.76 8.74 -0.73
C ASP A 195 -8.40 7.57 -1.64
N ILE A 196 -9.37 6.67 -1.85
CA ILE A 196 -9.26 5.49 -2.73
C ILE A 196 -10.53 5.41 -3.57
N ALA A 197 -10.38 5.09 -4.85
CA ALA A 197 -11.48 4.78 -5.74
C ALA A 197 -11.13 3.56 -6.60
N PHE A 198 -12.14 2.84 -7.08
CA PHE A 198 -11.96 1.72 -7.99
C PHE A 198 -12.51 2.06 -9.36
N ASP A 199 -11.78 1.67 -10.41
CA ASP A 199 -12.30 1.71 -11.77
C ASP A 199 -13.13 0.46 -12.11
N ASN A 200 -13.74 0.45 -13.29
CA ASN A 200 -14.58 -0.66 -13.75
C ASN A 200 -13.81 -1.97 -13.96
N GLU A 201 -12.50 -1.92 -14.05
CA GLU A 201 -11.62 -3.08 -14.16
C GLU A 201 -11.22 -3.63 -12.77
N GLY A 202 -11.59 -2.92 -11.70
CA GLY A 202 -11.25 -3.26 -10.31
C GLY A 202 -9.84 -2.85 -9.89
N ASN A 203 -9.19 -1.95 -10.65
CA ASN A 203 -7.93 -1.35 -10.21
C ASN A 203 -8.21 -0.27 -9.18
N ALA A 204 -7.36 -0.18 -8.15
CA ALA A 204 -7.46 0.86 -7.15
C ALA A 204 -6.67 2.11 -7.57
N TRP A 205 -7.32 3.26 -7.53
CA TRP A 205 -6.72 4.58 -7.69
C TRP A 205 -6.62 5.23 -6.33
N VAL A 206 -5.42 5.57 -5.93
CA VAL A 206 -5.10 6.03 -4.58
C VAL A 206 -4.56 7.45 -4.62
N ALA A 207 -5.31 8.39 -4.08
CA ALA A 207 -4.86 9.76 -3.88
C ALA A 207 -4.01 9.84 -2.60
N THR A 208 -2.81 10.39 -2.72
CA THR A 208 -1.87 10.58 -1.61
C THR A 208 -1.36 12.01 -1.57
N ASN A 209 -0.65 12.39 -0.50
CA ASN A 209 -0.01 13.70 -0.44
C ASN A 209 1.11 13.89 -1.48
N GLY A 210 1.59 12.83 -2.12
CA GLY A 210 2.65 12.88 -3.12
C GLY A 210 2.16 12.69 -4.57
N GLY A 211 0.86 12.52 -4.79
CA GLY A 211 0.26 12.27 -6.09
C GLY A 211 -0.68 11.06 -6.08
N VAL A 212 -1.03 10.58 -7.28
CA VAL A 212 -1.96 9.47 -7.47
C VAL A 212 -1.20 8.20 -7.87
N SER A 213 -1.53 7.09 -7.24
CA SER A 213 -1.01 5.76 -7.55
C SER A 213 -2.11 4.87 -8.08
N GLN A 214 -1.86 4.12 -9.14
CA GLN A 214 -2.74 3.06 -9.61
C GLN A 214 -2.21 1.70 -9.16
N ILE A 215 -3.01 0.94 -8.42
CA ILE A 215 -2.72 -0.44 -8.05
C ILE A 215 -3.54 -1.35 -8.96
N LYS A 216 -2.90 -1.92 -9.97
CA LYS A 216 -3.54 -2.81 -10.93
C LYS A 216 -3.76 -4.20 -10.35
N ARG A 217 -4.88 -4.79 -10.70
CA ARG A 217 -5.19 -6.18 -10.44
C ARG A 217 -5.00 -6.99 -11.73
N ASN A 218 -3.92 -7.76 -11.78
CA ASN A 218 -3.67 -8.65 -12.90
C ASN A 218 -4.08 -10.08 -12.53
N THR A 219 -5.06 -10.62 -13.23
CA THR A 219 -5.38 -12.05 -13.14
C THR A 219 -4.47 -12.82 -14.08
N MET A 220 -3.70 -13.76 -13.55
CA MET A 220 -2.76 -14.56 -14.33
C MET A 220 -2.63 -15.97 -13.74
N THR A 221 -2.25 -16.91 -14.57
CA THR A 221 -1.88 -18.25 -14.13
C THR A 221 -0.51 -18.23 -13.40
N LEU A 222 -0.20 -19.28 -12.66
CA LEU A 222 1.12 -19.42 -12.04
C LEU A 222 2.24 -19.44 -13.08
N ALA A 223 2.00 -20.02 -14.25
CA ALA A 223 2.97 -20.07 -15.34
C ALA A 223 3.25 -18.69 -15.94
N GLU A 224 2.22 -17.87 -16.14
CA GLU A 224 2.38 -16.48 -16.59
C GLU A 224 3.12 -15.64 -15.54
N LYS A 225 2.78 -15.82 -14.27
CA LYS A 225 3.45 -15.14 -13.16
C LYS A 225 4.92 -15.54 -13.05
N GLU A 226 5.23 -16.82 -13.19
CA GLU A 226 6.61 -17.33 -13.24
C GLU A 226 7.39 -16.69 -14.38
N LYS A 227 6.83 -16.68 -15.59
CA LYS A 227 7.46 -16.09 -16.77
C LYS A 227 7.77 -14.60 -16.59
N ASP A 228 6.85 -13.84 -15.99
CA ASP A 228 7.06 -12.41 -15.72
C ASP A 228 8.18 -12.17 -14.70
N PHE A 229 8.15 -12.87 -13.56
CA PHE A 229 9.21 -12.77 -12.55
C PHE A 229 10.56 -13.29 -13.05
N TYR A 230 10.56 -14.37 -13.82
CA TYR A 230 11.77 -14.91 -14.41
C TYR A 230 12.42 -13.94 -15.39
N HIS A 231 11.61 -13.28 -16.23
CA HIS A 231 12.09 -12.23 -17.12
C HIS A 231 12.75 -11.09 -16.33
N GLN A 232 12.10 -10.60 -15.29
CA GLN A 232 12.65 -9.53 -14.44
C GLN A 232 13.93 -9.96 -13.72
N LEU A 233 13.98 -11.19 -13.21
CA LEU A 233 15.14 -11.78 -12.58
C LEU A 233 16.33 -11.79 -13.53
N MET A 234 16.16 -12.32 -14.73
CA MET A 234 17.21 -12.41 -15.75
C MET A 234 17.65 -11.04 -16.26
N TYR A 235 16.72 -10.09 -16.39
CA TYR A 235 17.00 -8.76 -16.91
C TYR A 235 17.80 -7.89 -15.94
N ARG A 236 17.54 -7.99 -14.63
CA ARG A 236 18.07 -7.03 -13.64
C ARG A 236 18.96 -7.66 -12.57
N HIS A 237 18.70 -8.91 -12.19
CA HIS A 237 19.26 -9.49 -10.97
C HIS A 237 20.40 -10.48 -11.22
N ILE A 238 20.61 -10.90 -12.48
CA ILE A 238 21.74 -11.73 -12.85
C ILE A 238 22.84 -10.83 -13.41
N ARG A 239 24.02 -10.87 -12.81
CA ARG A 239 25.23 -10.17 -13.26
C ARG A 239 26.41 -11.12 -13.44
N GLU A 240 27.38 -10.71 -14.23
CA GLU A 240 28.62 -11.47 -14.36
C GLU A 240 29.42 -11.49 -13.02
N PRO A 241 30.13 -12.59 -12.70
CA PRO A 241 30.30 -13.81 -13.51
C PRO A 241 29.21 -14.88 -13.38
N TRP A 242 27.97 -14.53 -13.21
CA TRP A 242 26.76 -15.33 -13.04
C TRP A 242 26.31 -15.45 -11.57
N THR A 243 26.24 -14.33 -10.94
CA THR A 243 25.66 -14.21 -9.60
C THR A 243 24.26 -13.59 -9.65
N CYS A 244 23.37 -14.07 -8.80
CA CYS A 244 22.10 -13.41 -8.52
C CYS A 244 22.29 -12.45 -7.35
N GLY A 245 21.85 -11.21 -7.50
CA GLY A 245 21.98 -10.20 -6.45
C GLY A 245 20.89 -9.16 -6.49
N SER A 246 20.88 -8.26 -5.51
CA SER A 246 20.01 -7.11 -5.49
C SER A 246 20.43 -6.04 -6.50
N VAL A 247 19.52 -5.11 -6.76
CA VAL A 247 19.78 -3.92 -7.57
C VAL A 247 19.39 -2.68 -6.78
N TYR A 248 20.16 -1.63 -6.97
CA TYR A 248 19.88 -0.32 -6.41
C TYR A 248 19.13 0.53 -7.43
N LEU A 249 18.11 1.26 -7.01
CA LEU A 249 17.42 2.24 -7.84
C LEU A 249 18.04 3.62 -7.61
N GLU A 250 18.63 4.23 -8.63
CA GLU A 250 19.21 5.57 -8.55
C GLU A 250 18.11 6.61 -8.27
N ILE A 251 16.92 6.40 -8.82
CA ILE A 251 15.73 7.21 -8.57
C ILE A 251 14.71 6.35 -7.80
N PRO A 252 14.38 6.68 -6.55
CA PRO A 252 13.43 5.90 -5.76
C PRO A 252 12.08 5.74 -6.47
N GLY A 253 11.65 4.48 -6.71
CA GLY A 253 10.40 4.14 -7.38
C GLY A 253 10.52 4.01 -8.91
N ASP A 254 11.57 4.51 -9.55
CA ASP A 254 11.83 4.31 -10.98
C ASP A 254 12.58 2.99 -11.21
N THR A 255 11.86 1.97 -11.64
CA THR A 255 12.42 0.64 -11.90
C THR A 255 13.29 0.59 -13.17
N ALA A 256 13.34 1.64 -13.98
CA ALA A 256 14.26 1.75 -15.12
C ALA A 256 15.63 2.29 -14.70
N SER A 257 15.73 2.97 -13.56
CA SER A 257 16.95 3.59 -13.03
C SER A 257 17.82 2.61 -12.21
N TRP A 258 17.78 1.31 -12.49
CA TRP A 258 18.50 0.31 -11.71
C TRP A 258 19.99 0.22 -12.09
N ARG A 259 20.78 -0.11 -11.10
CA ARG A 259 22.17 -0.60 -11.28
C ARG A 259 22.41 -1.82 -10.40
N HIS A 260 23.35 -2.65 -10.77
CA HIS A 260 23.77 -3.75 -9.91
C HIS A 260 24.39 -3.24 -8.61
N GLU A 261 24.16 -3.98 -7.54
CA GLU A 261 24.72 -3.73 -6.22
C GLU A 261 25.72 -4.85 -5.86
N ASP A 262 26.74 -4.48 -5.09
CA ASP A 262 27.63 -5.42 -4.41
C ASP A 262 26.93 -5.86 -3.12
N ASP A 263 26.12 -6.88 -3.24
CA ASP A 263 25.42 -7.46 -2.10
C ASP A 263 26.37 -8.37 -1.32
N ASP A 264 26.37 -8.24 -0.01
CA ASP A 264 27.14 -9.14 0.84
C ASP A 264 26.48 -10.53 1.01
N ASN A 265 25.39 -10.78 0.29
CA ASN A 265 24.64 -12.03 0.23
C ASN A 265 24.62 -12.70 -1.15
N ASP A 266 25.60 -12.44 -2.02
CA ASP A 266 25.70 -13.05 -3.34
C ASP A 266 25.56 -14.58 -3.29
N GLY A 267 26.14 -15.23 -2.27
CA GLY A 267 26.03 -16.68 -2.08
C GLY A 267 24.62 -17.16 -1.78
N GLU A 268 23.87 -16.45 -0.94
CA GLU A 268 22.50 -16.79 -0.57
C GLU A 268 21.54 -16.68 -1.76
N TYR A 269 21.54 -15.53 -2.44
CA TYR A 269 20.65 -15.32 -3.57
C TYR A 269 20.99 -16.22 -4.76
N THR A 270 22.28 -16.43 -5.04
CA THR A 270 22.70 -17.35 -6.09
C THR A 270 22.39 -18.81 -5.75
N GLY A 271 22.44 -19.18 -4.46
CA GLY A 271 21.99 -20.48 -3.99
C GLY A 271 20.49 -20.71 -4.23
N GLY A 272 19.65 -19.71 -3.94
CA GLY A 272 18.22 -19.71 -4.27
C GLY A 272 17.97 -19.83 -5.78
N TYR A 273 18.71 -19.07 -6.58
CA TYR A 273 18.63 -19.13 -8.04
C TYR A 273 19.06 -20.52 -8.57
N LEU A 274 20.15 -21.08 -8.06
CA LEU A 274 20.59 -22.44 -8.40
C LEU A 274 19.50 -23.49 -8.10
N ALA A 275 18.86 -23.40 -6.93
CA ALA A 275 17.76 -24.29 -6.56
C ALA A 275 16.59 -24.16 -7.54
N MET A 276 16.19 -22.94 -7.88
CA MET A 276 15.12 -22.67 -8.85
C MET A 276 15.41 -23.30 -10.21
N GLU A 277 16.60 -23.07 -10.79
CA GLU A 277 16.98 -23.63 -12.09
C GLU A 277 17.12 -25.16 -12.05
N SER A 278 17.54 -25.71 -10.91
CA SER A 278 17.60 -27.16 -10.71
C SER A 278 16.20 -27.79 -10.72
N PHE A 279 15.22 -27.18 -10.03
CA PHE A 279 13.82 -27.62 -10.09
C PHE A 279 13.22 -27.44 -11.48
N ARG A 280 13.51 -26.34 -12.15
CA ARG A 280 13.08 -26.09 -13.52
C ARG A 280 13.64 -27.16 -14.47
N TYR A 281 14.91 -27.53 -14.37
CA TYR A 281 15.50 -28.63 -15.13
C TYR A 281 14.86 -29.98 -14.78
N ALA A 282 14.66 -30.26 -13.50
CA ALA A 282 14.07 -31.51 -13.06
C ALA A 282 12.66 -31.75 -13.64
N THR A 283 11.87 -30.69 -13.78
CA THR A 283 10.49 -30.73 -14.28
C THR A 283 10.40 -30.65 -15.80
N THR A 284 11.20 -29.78 -16.44
CA THR A 284 11.08 -29.48 -17.88
C THR A 284 12.09 -30.17 -18.76
N LYS A 285 13.22 -30.65 -18.19
CA LYS A 285 14.40 -31.16 -18.92
C LYS A 285 15.04 -30.12 -19.86
N SER A 286 14.85 -28.84 -19.56
CA SER A 286 15.37 -27.72 -20.34
C SER A 286 16.90 -27.63 -20.22
N GLU A 287 17.64 -27.75 -21.31
CA GLU A 287 19.10 -27.57 -21.35
C GLU A 287 19.52 -26.13 -20.97
N ASP A 288 18.67 -25.14 -21.22
CA ASP A 288 18.85 -23.76 -20.73
C ASP A 288 18.90 -23.73 -19.20
N ALA A 289 17.97 -24.40 -18.53
CA ALA A 289 17.92 -24.47 -17.07
C ALA A 289 19.13 -25.20 -16.51
N HIS A 290 19.56 -26.31 -17.13
CA HIS A 290 20.75 -27.04 -16.75
C HIS A 290 22.03 -26.17 -16.87
N THR A 291 22.17 -25.48 -17.99
CA THR A 291 23.30 -24.58 -18.23
C THR A 291 23.36 -23.45 -17.21
N LYS A 292 22.22 -22.83 -16.89
CA LYS A 292 22.15 -21.75 -15.91
C LYS A 292 22.41 -22.23 -14.49
N ALA A 293 21.86 -23.39 -14.11
CA ALA A 293 22.17 -24.02 -12.83
C ALA A 293 23.69 -24.30 -12.70
N ARG A 294 24.31 -24.78 -13.76
CA ARG A 294 25.78 -25.04 -13.78
C ARG A 294 26.57 -23.75 -13.56
N LYS A 295 26.24 -22.67 -14.26
CA LYS A 295 26.91 -21.38 -14.09
C LYS A 295 26.78 -20.85 -12.65
N ALA A 296 25.58 -20.93 -12.05
CA ALA A 296 25.35 -20.53 -10.67
C ALA A 296 26.17 -21.40 -9.68
N PHE A 297 26.22 -22.71 -9.91
CA PHE A 297 27.05 -23.60 -9.11
C PHE A 297 28.55 -23.27 -9.20
N ASP A 298 29.05 -23.01 -10.41
CA ASP A 298 30.46 -22.65 -10.63
C ASP A 298 30.79 -21.30 -9.96
N PHE A 299 29.87 -20.33 -9.95
CA PHE A 299 30.05 -19.09 -9.18
C PHE A 299 30.12 -19.36 -7.68
N LEU A 300 29.24 -20.19 -7.11
CA LEU A 300 29.28 -20.53 -5.67
C LEU A 300 30.61 -21.21 -5.31
N ARG A 301 31.15 -22.07 -6.19
CA ARG A 301 32.49 -22.62 -6.01
C ARG A 301 33.57 -21.55 -6.08
N GLN A 302 33.40 -20.54 -6.93
CA GLN A 302 34.35 -19.43 -7.03
C GLN A 302 34.40 -18.62 -5.73
N LEU A 303 33.25 -18.34 -5.11
CA LEU A 303 33.19 -17.70 -3.78
C LEU A 303 33.98 -18.45 -2.72
N GLN A 304 33.99 -19.78 -2.80
CA GLN A 304 34.75 -20.65 -1.91
C GLN A 304 36.28 -20.62 -2.18
N THR A 305 36.68 -20.51 -3.43
CA THR A 305 38.10 -20.73 -3.84
C THR A 305 38.88 -19.43 -4.07
N VAL A 306 38.18 -18.31 -4.37
CA VAL A 306 38.84 -17.04 -4.75
C VAL A 306 39.74 -16.47 -3.66
N THR A 307 39.41 -16.71 -2.38
CA THR A 307 40.19 -16.23 -1.22
C THR A 307 41.50 -16.97 -1.04
N ARG A 308 41.67 -18.18 -1.64
CA ARG A 308 42.80 -19.10 -1.44
C ARG A 308 43.05 -19.49 0.01
N THR A 309 42.09 -19.26 0.89
CA THR A 309 42.12 -19.61 2.32
C THR A 309 41.12 -20.70 2.57
N ALA A 310 41.57 -21.88 3.00
CA ALA A 310 40.69 -23.00 3.30
C ALA A 310 39.65 -22.63 4.37
N GLY A 311 38.37 -22.90 4.07
CA GLY A 311 37.25 -22.57 4.98
C GLY A 311 36.83 -21.10 5.01
N PHE A 312 37.44 -20.22 4.25
CA PHE A 312 37.10 -18.81 4.18
C PHE A 312 36.44 -18.48 2.83
N PHE A 313 35.19 -18.09 2.86
CA PHE A 313 34.41 -17.74 1.68
C PHE A 313 34.45 -16.23 1.44
N ALA A 314 34.49 -15.83 0.17
CA ALA A 314 34.16 -14.46 -0.20
C ALA A 314 32.65 -14.26 -0.11
N ARG A 315 32.22 -13.10 0.38
CA ARG A 315 30.79 -12.76 0.45
C ARG A 315 30.25 -12.30 -0.89
N SER A 316 31.10 -11.61 -1.68
CA SER A 316 30.75 -11.10 -2.99
C SER A 316 31.97 -11.11 -3.90
N ILE A 317 31.75 -11.18 -5.22
CA ILE A 317 32.75 -10.98 -6.26
C ILE A 317 32.18 -9.95 -7.24
N VAL A 318 32.95 -8.88 -7.48
CA VAL A 318 32.57 -7.82 -8.42
C VAL A 318 33.70 -7.53 -9.39
N PRO A 319 33.45 -7.01 -10.59
CA PRO A 319 34.48 -6.58 -11.51
C PRO A 319 35.37 -5.49 -10.90
N PRO A 320 36.67 -5.49 -11.14
CA PRO A 320 37.61 -4.49 -10.58
C PRO A 320 37.35 -3.08 -11.10
N THR A 321 36.53 -2.94 -12.14
CA THR A 321 36.09 -1.66 -12.71
C THR A 321 34.99 -0.97 -11.93
N TRP A 322 34.41 -1.65 -10.94
CA TRP A 322 33.38 -1.02 -10.10
C TRP A 322 33.99 0.04 -9.18
N ASN A 323 33.51 1.26 -9.31
CA ASN A 323 33.97 2.41 -8.56
C ASN A 323 33.05 2.82 -7.40
N LYS A 324 31.85 2.20 -7.32
CA LYS A 324 30.89 2.39 -6.23
C LYS A 324 30.66 1.04 -5.57
N LEU A 325 31.19 0.88 -4.37
CA LEU A 325 30.96 -0.26 -3.50
C LEU A 325 30.14 0.18 -2.30
N HIS A 326 29.21 -0.64 -1.84
CA HIS A 326 28.33 -0.31 -0.70
C HIS A 326 29.13 -0.03 0.57
N ASP A 327 30.11 -0.86 0.85
CA ASP A 327 31.02 -0.72 2.00
C ASP A 327 32.47 -0.86 1.53
N GLY A 328 32.97 0.22 0.92
CA GLY A 328 34.32 0.26 0.34
C GLY A 328 35.43 0.16 1.39
N ASN A 329 36.66 -0.04 0.90
CA ASN A 329 37.84 0.00 1.74
C ASN A 329 37.99 1.39 2.38
N ARG A 330 38.39 1.42 3.66
CA ARG A 330 38.58 2.65 4.44
C ARG A 330 39.67 2.45 5.46
N THR A 331 40.27 3.58 5.91
CA THR A 331 41.18 3.62 7.04
C THR A 331 40.48 4.24 8.24
N TYR A 332 40.88 3.85 9.43
CA TYR A 332 40.36 4.38 10.68
C TYR A 332 41.44 5.17 11.43
N THR A 333 41.05 6.30 11.97
CA THR A 333 41.92 7.03 12.91
C THR A 333 41.95 6.33 14.27
N PRO A 334 43.03 6.51 15.06
CA PRO A 334 43.09 6.00 16.45
C PRO A 334 41.88 6.41 17.30
N GLN A 335 41.37 7.63 17.11
CA GLN A 335 40.22 8.12 17.84
C GLN A 335 38.94 7.34 17.44
N GLN A 336 38.69 7.13 16.16
CA GLN A 336 37.55 6.34 15.71
C GLN A 336 37.56 4.91 16.25
N ILE A 337 38.75 4.28 16.30
CA ILE A 337 38.91 2.96 16.92
C ILE A 337 38.60 3.00 18.41
N ALA A 338 39.10 4.01 19.12
CA ALA A 338 38.84 4.18 20.56
C ALA A 338 37.34 4.37 20.84
N ASP A 339 36.65 5.19 20.05
CA ASP A 339 35.22 5.46 20.19
C ASP A 339 34.37 4.20 19.98
N GLU A 340 34.74 3.33 19.02
CA GLU A 340 34.06 2.07 18.80
C GLU A 340 34.36 1.04 19.90
N LEU A 341 35.58 1.00 20.43
CA LEU A 341 35.95 0.12 21.54
C LEU A 341 35.19 0.44 22.83
N VAL A 342 34.76 1.70 23.02
CA VAL A 342 33.88 2.07 24.14
C VAL A 342 32.50 1.40 24.00
N LYS A 343 32.00 1.25 22.77
CA LYS A 343 30.69 0.64 22.47
C LYS A 343 30.77 -0.91 22.47
N ASP A 344 31.79 -1.46 21.85
CA ASP A 344 32.10 -2.89 21.85
C ASP A 344 33.59 -3.13 22.12
N PRO A 345 33.96 -3.59 23.34
CA PRO A 345 35.34 -3.90 23.69
C PRO A 345 36.04 -4.93 22.79
N ARG A 346 35.27 -5.66 21.98
CA ARG A 346 35.79 -6.66 21.04
C ARG A 346 35.95 -6.10 19.62
N TYR A 347 35.64 -4.83 19.41
CA TYR A 347 35.72 -4.21 18.09
C TYR A 347 37.13 -4.33 17.50
N LYS A 348 37.16 -4.73 16.24
CA LYS A 348 38.38 -4.75 15.43
C LYS A 348 38.10 -4.04 14.11
N PRO A 349 38.87 -3.02 13.73
CA PRO A 349 38.68 -2.35 12.45
C PRO A 349 38.96 -3.30 11.30
N VAL A 350 38.10 -3.27 10.29
CA VAL A 350 38.29 -4.02 9.03
C VAL A 350 38.48 -3.00 7.92
N GLU A 351 39.73 -2.73 7.57
CA GLU A 351 40.08 -1.69 6.59
C GLU A 351 40.00 -2.19 5.15
N ASN A 352 40.52 -3.40 4.90
CA ASN A 352 40.64 -4.00 3.57
C ASN A 352 39.51 -5.02 3.35
N ARG A 353 38.29 -4.57 3.23
CA ARG A 353 37.12 -5.42 2.98
C ARG A 353 37.16 -6.02 1.58
N TRP A 354 37.59 -5.22 0.61
CA TRP A 354 37.71 -5.61 -0.78
C TRP A 354 39.17 -5.82 -1.16
N ARG A 355 39.44 -6.92 -1.80
CA ARG A 355 40.78 -7.29 -2.28
C ARG A 355 40.68 -7.77 -3.70
N LEU A 356 41.72 -7.50 -4.51
CA LEU A 356 41.84 -8.09 -5.82
C LEU A 356 41.97 -9.60 -5.70
N SER A 357 41.26 -10.32 -6.55
CA SER A 357 41.48 -11.75 -6.73
C SER A 357 42.86 -12.02 -7.33
N ALA A 358 43.36 -13.22 -7.15
CA ALA A 358 44.70 -13.54 -7.60
C ALA A 358 44.89 -13.56 -9.13
N ASP A 359 43.80 -13.71 -9.87
CA ASP A 359 43.76 -13.65 -11.34
C ASP A 359 43.46 -12.22 -11.86
N GLY A 360 43.28 -11.27 -10.97
CA GLY A 360 43.03 -9.85 -11.30
C GLY A 360 41.69 -9.54 -11.94
N LYS A 361 40.71 -10.47 -11.86
CA LYS A 361 39.39 -10.34 -12.51
C LYS A 361 38.33 -9.86 -11.57
#